data_27c72dd06f8df06c80eade1663aa6296
#
_entry.id   27c72dd06f8df06c80eade1663aa6296
#
_cell.length_a   1.000
_cell.length_b   1.000
_cell.length_c   1.000
_cell.angle_alpha   90.00
_cell.angle_beta   90.00
_cell.angle_gamma   90.00
#
_symmetry.space_group_name_H-M   'P 1'
#
loop_
_entity.id
_entity.type
_entity.pdbx_description
1 polymer ?
#
loop_
_entity_poly.entity_id
_entity_poly.type
_entity_poly.pdbx_seq_one_letter_code
_entity_poly.pdbx_strand_id
1 'polypeptide(L)'
;MRYILYLIASVNIVLLIALLFGLFAGQLPPSSYGILPFFGLFYPLILITNILFALFWIIKKSWFALIPVVILLFGVNNFFDNFQVSLGSDSNEADSGAIKVLTYNVQQFRNGNKVSQPEIQSDILTFINNQKADIICLQEYQTTGHQIYETLKQTRDELNTGVYYYESYFNPKYDLLSGMVIFSKFQAIDKGKLKIEDSRTFGIYTDLLIDGDTVRVFNIHLASIKLGKEDLGFVSSPGKETQEQLKIKSLAIYQKLNRAFLLRERQVSLLMKMLATTPYPILLCGDFNDTPSSWIYHQLQAKLNDSFVERGSGISITFAGPIPLLRIDYVLHSGFNTIQYTRHRIARSDHFPVSATLQLTK
;
A
#
# COMPACT_ATOMS: atom_id res chain seq x y z
N MET A 1 5.22 -20.79 -40.05
CA MET A 1 4.20 -20.89 -38.98
C MET A 1 4.72 -21.61 -37.71
N ARG A 2 5.36 -22.81 -37.83
CA ARG A 2 5.91 -23.53 -36.65
C ARG A 2 6.95 -22.74 -35.88
N TYR A 3 7.93 -22.07 -36.50
CA TYR A 3 8.96 -21.26 -35.84
C TYR A 3 8.40 -20.12 -35.01
N ILE A 4 7.33 -19.45 -35.47
CA ILE A 4 6.65 -18.39 -34.73
C ILE A 4 6.02 -18.96 -33.44
N LEU A 5 5.39 -20.13 -33.51
CA LEU A 5 4.80 -20.80 -32.35
C LEU A 5 5.87 -21.21 -31.32
N TYR A 6 7.05 -21.67 -31.76
CA TYR A 6 8.16 -21.95 -30.86
C TYR A 6 8.69 -20.68 -30.17
N LEU A 7 8.81 -19.58 -30.91
CA LEU A 7 9.20 -18.29 -30.33
C LEU A 7 8.19 -17.83 -29.26
N ILE A 8 6.88 -17.90 -29.57
CA ILE A 8 5.80 -17.57 -28.63
C ILE A 8 5.86 -18.46 -27.38
N ALA A 9 6.08 -19.75 -27.56
CA ALA A 9 6.23 -20.71 -26.46
C ALA A 9 7.45 -20.38 -25.59
N SER A 10 8.58 -20.04 -26.18
CA SER A 10 9.79 -19.65 -25.45
C SER A 10 9.59 -18.41 -24.61
N VAL A 11 8.93 -17.37 -25.15
CA VAL A 11 8.57 -16.16 -24.41
C VAL A 11 7.62 -16.50 -23.26
N ASN A 12 6.61 -17.35 -23.51
CA ASN A 12 5.68 -17.77 -22.45
C ASN A 12 6.40 -18.54 -21.33
N ILE A 13 7.35 -19.42 -21.64
CA ILE A 13 8.14 -20.13 -20.62
C ILE A 13 8.89 -19.14 -19.71
N VAL A 14 9.53 -18.13 -20.27
CA VAL A 14 10.21 -17.09 -19.49
C VAL A 14 9.23 -16.36 -18.56
N LEU A 15 8.04 -16.02 -19.05
CA LEU A 15 6.99 -15.37 -18.27
C LEU A 15 6.39 -16.29 -17.20
N LEU A 16 6.31 -17.60 -17.46
CA LEU A 16 5.89 -18.58 -16.46
C LEU A 16 6.92 -18.71 -15.32
N ILE A 17 8.21 -18.67 -15.64
CA ILE A 17 9.28 -18.63 -14.63
C ILE A 17 9.17 -17.34 -13.81
N ALA A 18 8.92 -16.19 -14.47
CA ALA A 18 8.70 -14.93 -13.78
C ALA A 18 7.46 -14.97 -12.87
N LEU A 19 6.36 -15.62 -13.31
CA LEU A 19 5.17 -15.85 -12.50
C LEU A 19 5.46 -16.68 -11.26
N LEU A 20 6.20 -17.78 -11.40
CA LEU A 20 6.64 -18.60 -10.27
C LEU A 20 7.47 -17.78 -9.27
N PHE A 21 8.43 -16.98 -9.76
CA PHE A 21 9.21 -16.10 -8.89
C PHE A 21 8.32 -15.08 -8.17
N GLY A 22 7.31 -14.54 -8.83
CA GLY A 22 6.31 -13.67 -8.21
C GLY A 22 5.50 -14.35 -7.10
N LEU A 23 5.12 -15.62 -7.29
CA LEU A 23 4.43 -16.42 -6.27
C LEU A 23 5.33 -16.70 -5.05
N PHE A 24 6.62 -16.98 -5.27
CA PHE A 24 7.57 -17.19 -4.19
C PHE A 24 8.01 -15.90 -3.49
N ALA A 25 7.82 -14.72 -4.13
CA ALA A 25 8.17 -13.44 -3.54
C ALA A 25 7.42 -13.14 -2.23
N GLY A 26 6.20 -13.64 -2.08
CA GLY A 26 5.43 -13.53 -0.84
C GLY A 26 5.87 -14.50 0.26
N GLN A 27 6.57 -15.58 -0.09
CA GLN A 27 6.93 -16.67 0.83
C GLN A 27 8.34 -16.52 1.43
N LEU A 28 9.24 -15.87 0.71
CA LEU A 28 10.66 -15.83 1.04
C LEU A 28 11.12 -14.41 1.35
N PRO A 29 11.87 -14.21 2.47
CA PRO A 29 12.27 -12.87 2.89
C PRO A 29 13.27 -12.24 1.90
N PRO A 30 13.16 -10.92 1.66
CA PRO A 30 14.06 -10.18 0.78
C PRO A 30 15.55 -10.33 1.08
N SER A 31 15.90 -10.47 2.35
CA SER A 31 17.30 -10.67 2.80
C SER A 31 17.92 -11.97 2.31
N SER A 32 17.12 -13.01 2.10
CA SER A 32 17.60 -14.32 1.63
C SER A 32 17.58 -14.44 0.11
N TYR A 33 16.64 -13.78 -0.56
CA TYR A 33 16.40 -13.93 -2.00
C TYR A 33 16.10 -12.58 -2.66
N GLY A 34 17.09 -11.69 -2.69
CA GLY A 34 16.96 -10.29 -3.11
C GLY A 34 16.42 -10.03 -4.51
N ILE A 35 16.32 -11.05 -5.39
CA ILE A 35 15.72 -10.90 -6.72
C ILE A 35 14.19 -11.08 -6.71
N LEU A 36 13.64 -11.90 -5.80
CA LEU A 36 12.22 -12.25 -5.79
C LEU A 36 11.29 -11.05 -5.57
N PRO A 37 11.59 -10.08 -4.67
CA PRO A 37 10.74 -8.91 -4.48
C PRO A 37 10.44 -8.11 -5.77
N PHE A 38 11.36 -8.14 -6.74
CA PHE A 38 11.12 -7.49 -8.05
C PHE A 38 9.97 -8.15 -8.81
N PHE A 39 9.90 -9.48 -8.78
CA PHE A 39 8.80 -10.22 -9.41
C PHE A 39 7.49 -10.04 -8.65
N GLY A 40 7.53 -9.92 -7.32
CA GLY A 40 6.38 -9.55 -6.49
C GLY A 40 5.85 -8.16 -6.82
N LEU A 41 6.72 -7.18 -7.01
CA LEU A 41 6.34 -5.81 -7.38
C LEU A 41 5.60 -5.77 -8.74
N PHE A 42 6.06 -6.53 -9.73
CA PHE A 42 5.46 -6.59 -11.07
C PHE A 42 4.46 -7.73 -11.25
N TYR A 43 4.11 -8.44 -10.17
CA TYR A 43 3.23 -9.61 -10.21
C TYR A 43 1.91 -9.35 -10.96
N PRO A 44 1.16 -8.26 -10.76
CA PRO A 44 -0.10 -8.05 -11.47
C PRO A 44 0.07 -8.02 -13.00
N LEU A 45 1.15 -7.42 -13.51
CA LEU A 45 1.45 -7.39 -14.96
C LEU A 45 1.85 -8.77 -15.48
N ILE A 46 2.70 -9.49 -14.73
CA ILE A 46 3.13 -10.84 -15.06
C ILE A 46 1.93 -11.78 -15.08
N LEU A 47 1.04 -11.68 -14.10
CA LEU A 47 -0.19 -12.46 -14.00
C LEU A 47 -1.11 -12.25 -15.21
N ILE A 48 -1.45 -10.99 -15.52
CA ILE A 48 -2.32 -10.65 -16.65
C ILE A 48 -1.73 -11.20 -17.95
N THR A 49 -0.43 -11.03 -18.16
CA THR A 49 0.24 -11.52 -19.37
C THR A 49 0.16 -13.05 -19.48
N ASN A 50 0.35 -13.78 -18.36
CA ASN A 50 0.23 -15.24 -18.37
C ASN A 50 -1.21 -15.72 -18.58
N ILE A 51 -2.22 -14.98 -18.08
CA ILE A 51 -3.64 -15.25 -18.39
C ILE A 51 -3.88 -15.12 -19.90
N LEU A 52 -3.36 -14.07 -20.53
CA LEU A 52 -3.48 -13.89 -21.99
C LEU A 52 -2.80 -15.02 -22.79
N PHE A 53 -1.63 -15.50 -22.34
CA PHE A 53 -0.98 -16.65 -22.95
C PHE A 53 -1.78 -17.94 -22.74
N ALA A 54 -2.35 -18.16 -21.57
CA ALA A 54 -3.23 -19.30 -21.32
C ALA A 54 -4.42 -19.31 -22.28
N LEU A 55 -5.11 -18.19 -22.44
CA LEU A 55 -6.21 -18.01 -23.39
C LEU A 55 -5.76 -18.25 -24.84
N PHE A 56 -4.59 -17.71 -25.23
CA PHE A 56 -4.03 -17.93 -26.57
C PHE A 56 -3.82 -19.43 -26.86
N TRP A 57 -3.23 -20.19 -25.94
CA TRP A 57 -3.00 -21.62 -26.12
C TRP A 57 -4.29 -22.45 -26.09
N ILE A 58 -5.30 -22.05 -25.30
CA ILE A 58 -6.64 -22.66 -25.29
C ILE A 58 -7.30 -22.46 -26.67
N ILE A 59 -7.29 -21.25 -27.21
CA ILE A 59 -7.85 -20.92 -28.52
C ILE A 59 -7.14 -21.75 -29.64
N LYS A 60 -5.83 -21.95 -29.51
CA LYS A 60 -5.05 -22.80 -30.41
C LYS A 60 -5.27 -24.29 -30.19
N LYS A 61 -6.09 -24.68 -29.21
CA LYS A 61 -6.33 -26.10 -28.83
C LYS A 61 -5.02 -26.86 -28.58
N SER A 62 -4.03 -26.18 -28.04
CA SER A 62 -2.70 -26.75 -27.75
C SER A 62 -2.67 -27.30 -26.33
N TRP A 63 -2.13 -28.52 -26.16
CA TRP A 63 -1.87 -29.07 -24.82
C TRP A 63 -0.94 -28.19 -23.97
N PHE A 64 -0.14 -27.33 -24.59
CA PHE A 64 0.74 -26.38 -23.93
C PHE A 64 -0.04 -25.40 -23.02
N ALA A 65 -1.36 -25.26 -23.23
CA ALA A 65 -2.24 -24.47 -22.34
C ALA A 65 -2.27 -25.01 -20.89
N LEU A 66 -2.01 -26.31 -20.69
CA LEU A 66 -2.04 -26.90 -19.35
C LEU A 66 -1.00 -26.29 -18.42
N ILE A 67 0.17 -25.90 -18.94
CA ILE A 67 1.27 -25.38 -18.11
C ILE A 67 0.87 -24.05 -17.43
N PRO A 68 0.49 -22.97 -18.17
CA PRO A 68 0.05 -21.73 -17.54
C PRO A 68 -1.19 -21.93 -16.67
N VAL A 69 -2.15 -22.77 -17.08
CA VAL A 69 -3.36 -23.01 -16.28
C VAL A 69 -3.02 -23.65 -14.92
N VAL A 70 -2.14 -24.65 -14.86
CA VAL A 70 -1.74 -25.26 -13.60
C VAL A 70 -1.02 -24.27 -12.68
N ILE A 71 -0.12 -23.45 -13.24
CA ILE A 71 0.59 -22.42 -12.45
C ILE A 71 -0.36 -21.34 -11.94
N LEU A 72 -1.32 -20.92 -12.75
CA LEU A 72 -2.36 -19.96 -12.34
C LEU A 72 -3.25 -20.53 -11.23
N LEU A 73 -3.63 -21.80 -11.32
CA LEU A 73 -4.40 -22.48 -10.26
C LEU A 73 -3.60 -22.59 -8.96
N PHE A 74 -2.28 -22.84 -9.05
CA PHE A 74 -1.41 -22.85 -7.87
C PHE A 74 -1.33 -21.46 -7.22
N GLY A 75 -1.40 -20.38 -8.00
CA GLY A 75 -1.37 -18.99 -7.54
C GLY A 75 -2.73 -18.37 -7.22
N VAL A 76 -3.80 -19.17 -7.06
CA VAL A 76 -5.18 -18.65 -6.91
C VAL A 76 -5.35 -17.73 -5.70
N ASN A 77 -4.70 -17.98 -4.59
CA ASN A 77 -4.75 -17.11 -3.41
C ASN A 77 -4.10 -15.74 -3.73
N ASN A 78 -2.91 -15.73 -4.31
CA ASN A 78 -2.27 -14.47 -4.74
C ASN A 78 -3.10 -13.72 -5.78
N PHE A 79 -3.87 -14.42 -6.62
CA PHE A 79 -4.83 -13.79 -7.50
C PHE A 79 -5.91 -13.04 -6.73
N PHE A 80 -6.52 -13.67 -5.74
CA PHE A 80 -7.56 -13.05 -4.92
C PHE A 80 -7.02 -11.98 -3.96
N ASP A 81 -5.76 -12.01 -3.56
CA ASP A 81 -5.13 -10.88 -2.87
C ASP A 81 -5.04 -9.62 -3.74
N ASN A 82 -4.98 -9.76 -5.06
CA ASN A 82 -4.86 -8.67 -6.01
C ASN A 82 -6.17 -8.29 -6.72
N PHE A 83 -7.11 -9.21 -6.83
CA PHE A 83 -8.35 -9.03 -7.57
C PHE A 83 -9.54 -9.62 -6.81
N GLN A 84 -10.56 -8.80 -6.59
CA GLN A 84 -11.80 -9.21 -5.92
C GLN A 84 -13.00 -9.06 -6.84
N VAL A 85 -13.94 -9.99 -6.71
CA VAL A 85 -15.25 -9.92 -7.36
C VAL A 85 -16.30 -9.72 -6.27
N SER A 86 -16.77 -8.49 -6.11
CA SER A 86 -17.92 -8.25 -5.24
C SER A 86 -19.21 -8.61 -6.00
N LEU A 87 -19.91 -9.60 -5.51
CA LEU A 87 -21.25 -9.97 -6.02
C LEU A 87 -22.37 -9.11 -5.39
N GLY A 88 -22.03 -7.89 -4.95
CA GLY A 88 -23.00 -6.90 -4.48
C GLY A 88 -23.95 -7.44 -3.42
N SER A 89 -23.49 -7.54 -2.18
CA SER A 89 -24.42 -7.42 -1.06
C SER A 89 -24.35 -5.96 -0.60
N ASP A 90 -25.18 -5.12 -1.14
CA ASP A 90 -25.51 -3.84 -0.54
C ASP A 90 -26.24 -4.12 0.78
N SER A 91 -25.49 -4.45 1.81
CA SER A 91 -26.00 -4.33 3.18
C SER A 91 -25.98 -2.82 3.49
N ASN A 92 -27.06 -2.15 3.11
CA ASN A 92 -27.29 -0.73 3.38
C ASN A 92 -27.54 -0.44 4.88
N GLU A 93 -27.30 -1.36 5.76
CA GLU A 93 -27.38 -1.15 7.20
C GLU A 93 -26.00 -1.23 7.81
N ALA A 94 -25.31 -0.06 7.89
CA ALA A 94 -24.28 0.10 8.89
C ALA A 94 -25.01 -0.03 10.25
N ASP A 95 -24.80 -1.14 10.93
CA ASP A 95 -25.28 -1.31 12.30
C ASP A 95 -24.82 -0.12 13.16
N SER A 96 -25.66 0.27 14.13
CA SER A 96 -25.27 1.25 15.14
C SER A 96 -24.02 0.74 15.86
N GLY A 97 -22.86 1.43 15.64
CA GLY A 97 -21.56 1.02 16.18
C GLY A 97 -20.51 0.64 15.11
N ALA A 98 -20.83 0.74 13.82
CA ALA A 98 -19.84 0.60 12.75
C ALA A 98 -18.88 1.81 12.71
N ILE A 99 -17.59 1.54 12.52
CA ILE A 99 -16.50 2.53 12.53
C ILE A 99 -16.01 2.72 11.11
N LYS A 100 -15.97 3.96 10.63
CA LYS A 100 -15.38 4.29 9.35
C LYS A 100 -13.93 4.77 9.51
N VAL A 101 -13.01 4.07 8.88
CA VAL A 101 -11.58 4.39 8.84
C VAL A 101 -11.20 4.86 7.44
N LEU A 102 -10.36 5.90 7.35
CA LEU A 102 -9.79 6.41 6.11
C LEU A 102 -8.28 6.49 6.22
N THR A 103 -7.56 6.01 5.21
CA THR A 103 -6.11 6.20 5.07
C THR A 103 -5.78 6.89 3.77
N TYR A 104 -4.80 7.83 3.80
CA TYR A 104 -4.40 8.59 2.64
C TYR A 104 -2.97 9.12 2.76
N ASN A 105 -2.09 8.75 1.83
CA ASN A 105 -0.82 9.43 1.63
C ASN A 105 -1.08 10.73 0.84
N VAL A 106 -0.93 11.88 1.51
CA VAL A 106 -1.27 13.20 0.95
C VAL A 106 -0.13 13.85 0.17
N GLN A 107 0.98 13.13 -0.07
CA GLN A 107 2.13 13.59 -0.87
C GLN A 107 2.57 15.02 -0.49
N GLN A 108 2.63 15.31 0.80
CA GLN A 108 3.03 16.63 1.32
C GLN A 108 2.19 17.78 0.74
N PHE A 109 0.96 17.52 0.29
CA PHE A 109 0.05 18.45 -0.39
C PHE A 109 0.65 19.08 -1.66
N ARG A 110 1.49 18.33 -2.38
CA ARG A 110 2.24 18.83 -3.55
C ARG A 110 1.59 18.51 -4.88
N ASN A 111 0.88 17.39 -4.99
CA ASN A 111 0.32 16.87 -6.25
C ASN A 111 1.35 16.95 -7.40
N GLY A 112 2.56 16.41 -7.17
CA GLY A 112 3.66 16.41 -8.13
C GLY A 112 4.45 17.74 -8.25
N ASN A 113 4.02 18.82 -7.58
CA ASN A 113 4.75 20.08 -7.50
C ASN A 113 5.98 19.99 -6.58
N LYS A 114 6.89 20.97 -6.68
CA LYS A 114 8.11 21.01 -5.84
C LYS A 114 7.80 21.39 -4.39
N VAL A 115 6.74 22.16 -4.16
CA VAL A 115 6.32 22.68 -2.85
C VAL A 115 4.86 22.36 -2.59
N SER A 116 4.46 22.36 -1.34
CA SER A 116 3.07 22.26 -0.91
C SER A 116 2.22 23.41 -1.50
N GLN A 117 0.98 23.09 -1.87
CA GLN A 117 0.03 24.03 -2.44
C GLN A 117 -1.17 24.17 -1.50
N PRO A 118 -1.51 25.40 -1.01
CA PRO A 118 -2.65 25.59 -0.11
C PRO A 118 -3.97 25.10 -0.70
N GLU A 119 -4.18 25.29 -2.02
CA GLU A 119 -5.38 24.81 -2.72
C GLU A 119 -5.50 23.29 -2.70
N ILE A 120 -4.37 22.60 -2.91
CA ILE A 120 -4.33 21.12 -2.85
C ILE A 120 -4.64 20.63 -1.44
N GLN A 121 -4.08 21.31 -0.42
CA GLN A 121 -4.38 20.99 0.98
C GLN A 121 -5.87 21.19 1.29
N SER A 122 -6.45 22.32 0.89
CA SER A 122 -7.88 22.60 1.08
C SER A 122 -8.77 21.55 0.38
N ASP A 123 -8.46 21.20 -0.87
CA ASP A 123 -9.22 20.18 -1.61
C ASP A 123 -9.15 18.80 -0.93
N ILE A 124 -7.97 18.41 -0.47
CA ILE A 124 -7.76 17.14 0.23
C ILE A 124 -8.55 17.14 1.56
N LEU A 125 -8.44 18.18 2.37
CA LEU A 125 -9.15 18.28 3.65
C LEU A 125 -10.67 18.32 3.46
N THR A 126 -11.16 19.05 2.47
CA THR A 126 -12.58 19.06 2.08
C THR A 126 -13.06 17.66 1.68
N PHE A 127 -12.28 16.95 0.86
CA PHE A 127 -12.60 15.57 0.50
C PHE A 127 -12.66 14.66 1.75
N ILE A 128 -11.65 14.73 2.63
CA ILE A 128 -11.58 13.91 3.85
C ILE A 128 -12.79 14.19 4.75
N ASN A 129 -13.12 15.46 4.96
CA ASN A 129 -14.27 15.86 5.79
C ASN A 129 -15.59 15.31 5.24
N ASN A 130 -15.77 15.34 3.92
CA ASN A 130 -16.96 14.79 3.26
C ASN A 130 -17.08 13.26 3.42
N GLN A 131 -15.98 12.55 3.71
CA GLN A 131 -16.03 11.11 3.99
C GLN A 131 -16.62 10.79 5.36
N LYS A 132 -16.67 11.73 6.29
CA LYS A 132 -17.19 11.57 7.66
C LYS A 132 -16.58 10.39 8.41
N ALA A 133 -15.30 10.12 8.16
CA ALA A 133 -14.60 9.03 8.82
C ALA A 133 -14.44 9.29 10.33
N ASP A 134 -14.44 8.24 11.13
CA ASP A 134 -14.27 8.31 12.57
C ASP A 134 -12.80 8.29 12.98
N ILE A 135 -11.98 7.62 12.14
CA ILE A 135 -10.53 7.51 12.28
C ILE A 135 -9.90 7.85 10.94
N ILE A 136 -8.91 8.76 10.93
CA ILE A 136 -8.24 9.24 9.73
C ILE A 136 -6.74 9.09 9.92
N CYS A 137 -6.10 8.28 9.09
CA CYS A 137 -4.66 8.02 9.07
C CYS A 137 -4.03 8.68 7.84
N LEU A 138 -3.25 9.75 8.04
CA LEU A 138 -2.58 10.44 6.94
C LEU A 138 -1.07 10.19 6.99
N GLN A 139 -0.49 9.95 5.82
CA GLN A 139 0.95 9.81 5.61
C GLN A 139 1.45 11.01 4.80
N GLU A 140 2.72 11.34 4.96
CA GLU A 140 3.35 12.51 4.34
C GLU A 140 2.61 13.84 4.63
N TYR A 141 1.92 13.94 5.76
CA TYR A 141 1.30 15.21 6.17
C TYR A 141 2.39 16.26 6.38
N GLN A 142 2.29 17.41 5.71
CA GLN A 142 3.28 18.47 5.78
C GLN A 142 2.72 19.75 6.39
N THR A 143 3.53 20.40 7.22
CA THR A 143 3.25 21.73 7.78
C THR A 143 4.56 22.51 7.98
N THR A 144 4.48 23.80 8.29
CA THR A 144 5.64 24.60 8.66
C THR A 144 6.01 24.42 10.12
N GLY A 145 7.31 24.52 10.47
CA GLY A 145 7.80 24.29 11.82
C GLY A 145 7.23 25.27 12.84
N HIS A 146 7.09 26.52 12.50
CA HIS A 146 6.58 27.56 13.38
C HIS A 146 5.06 27.50 13.65
N GLN A 147 4.29 26.85 12.81
CA GLN A 147 2.82 26.83 12.87
C GLN A 147 2.23 25.43 13.10
N ILE A 148 3.04 24.45 13.49
CA ILE A 148 2.59 23.06 13.57
C ILE A 148 1.34 22.87 14.45
N TYR A 149 1.33 23.44 15.65
CA TYR A 149 0.21 23.26 16.57
C TYR A 149 -1.06 23.95 16.10
N GLU A 150 -0.93 25.13 15.51
CA GLU A 150 -2.03 25.88 14.93
C GLU A 150 -2.63 25.12 13.74
N THR A 151 -1.77 24.66 12.81
CA THR A 151 -2.20 23.92 11.62
C THR A 151 -2.88 22.60 11.99
N LEU A 152 -2.30 21.83 12.93
CA LEU A 152 -2.91 20.57 13.37
C LEU A 152 -4.22 20.79 14.11
N LYS A 153 -4.30 21.86 14.95
CA LYS A 153 -5.53 22.23 15.65
C LYS A 153 -6.61 22.62 14.64
N GLN A 154 -6.29 23.48 13.68
CA GLN A 154 -7.20 23.90 12.63
C GLN A 154 -7.69 22.69 11.83
N THR A 155 -6.78 21.82 11.35
CA THR A 155 -7.15 20.61 10.61
C THR A 155 -8.05 19.70 11.44
N ARG A 156 -7.77 19.51 12.73
CA ARG A 156 -8.60 18.73 13.65
C ARG A 156 -10.02 19.31 13.75
N ASP A 157 -10.12 20.64 13.90
CA ASP A 157 -11.40 21.34 14.03
C ASP A 157 -12.20 21.29 12.72
N GLU A 158 -11.53 21.43 11.57
CA GLU A 158 -12.14 21.28 10.24
C GLU A 158 -12.66 19.86 9.98
N LEU A 159 -11.93 18.84 10.46
CA LEU A 159 -12.31 17.42 10.34
C LEU A 159 -13.30 16.98 11.42
N ASN A 160 -13.70 17.89 12.32
CA ASN A 160 -14.60 17.61 13.45
C ASN A 160 -14.15 16.36 14.25
N THR A 161 -12.86 16.27 14.54
CA THR A 161 -12.26 15.20 15.35
C THR A 161 -11.87 15.72 16.74
N GLY A 162 -11.90 14.85 17.76
CA GLY A 162 -11.59 15.24 19.14
C GLY A 162 -10.11 15.17 19.48
N VAL A 163 -9.38 14.27 18.81
CA VAL A 163 -8.01 13.90 19.18
C VAL A 163 -7.15 13.77 17.92
N TYR A 164 -5.88 14.10 18.08
CA TYR A 164 -4.89 13.78 17.07
C TYR A 164 -3.56 13.33 17.70
N TYR A 165 -2.79 12.54 16.97
CA TYR A 165 -1.40 12.23 17.26
C TYR A 165 -0.57 12.45 16.01
N TYR A 166 0.49 13.27 16.12
CA TYR A 166 1.38 13.62 15.03
C TYR A 166 2.84 13.30 15.39
N GLU A 167 3.53 12.61 14.52
CA GLU A 167 4.97 12.37 14.59
C GLU A 167 5.62 12.81 13.29
N SER A 168 6.61 13.68 13.38
CA SER A 168 7.21 14.34 12.23
C SER A 168 8.71 14.21 12.15
N TYR A 169 9.20 14.42 10.94
CA TYR A 169 10.59 14.67 10.63
C TYR A 169 10.75 16.15 10.22
N PHE A 170 11.64 16.86 10.92
CA PHE A 170 11.95 18.26 10.65
C PHE A 170 13.01 18.38 9.55
N ASN A 171 12.75 19.23 8.56
CA ASN A 171 13.71 19.62 7.56
C ASN A 171 14.13 21.09 7.80
N PRO A 172 15.30 21.33 8.44
CA PRO A 172 15.70 22.68 8.85
C PRO A 172 15.98 23.63 7.66
N LYS A 173 16.31 23.06 6.49
CA LYS A 173 16.59 23.87 5.29
C LYS A 173 15.36 24.62 4.78
N TYR A 174 14.16 24.08 5.00
CA TYR A 174 12.92 24.64 4.47
C TYR A 174 11.90 24.97 5.56
N ASP A 175 12.28 24.82 6.83
CA ASP A 175 11.36 24.95 7.98
C ASP A 175 10.08 24.09 7.81
N LEU A 176 10.24 22.88 7.32
CA LEU A 176 9.15 21.97 7.02
C LEU A 176 9.16 20.76 7.93
N LEU A 177 8.00 20.45 8.46
CA LEU A 177 7.70 19.22 9.18
C LEU A 177 6.87 18.32 8.28
N SER A 178 7.34 17.09 8.05
CA SER A 178 6.62 16.09 7.28
C SER A 178 6.54 14.79 8.09
N GLY A 179 5.37 14.21 8.19
CA GLY A 179 5.21 13.04 9.04
C GLY A 179 3.87 12.32 8.85
N MET A 180 3.46 11.65 9.91
CA MET A 180 2.22 10.90 9.97
C MET A 180 1.31 11.47 11.04
N VAL A 181 0.00 11.43 10.81
CA VAL A 181 -0.99 11.88 11.78
C VAL A 181 -2.17 10.91 11.84
N ILE A 182 -2.70 10.72 13.06
CA ILE A 182 -3.97 10.04 13.30
C ILE A 182 -4.93 11.07 13.89
N PHE A 183 -6.05 11.33 13.21
CA PHE A 183 -7.19 12.06 13.78
C PHE A 183 -8.27 11.07 14.14
N SER A 184 -8.95 11.28 15.27
CA SER A 184 -9.98 10.38 15.76
C SER A 184 -11.09 11.15 16.49
N LYS A 185 -12.34 10.68 16.35
CA LYS A 185 -13.47 11.11 17.19
C LYS A 185 -13.46 10.43 18.57
N PHE A 186 -12.76 9.31 18.71
CA PHE A 186 -12.69 8.53 19.93
C PHE A 186 -11.57 9.04 20.85
N GLN A 187 -11.70 8.80 22.15
CA GLN A 187 -10.71 9.18 23.15
C GLN A 187 -9.44 8.33 23.01
N ALA A 188 -8.28 8.98 22.92
CA ALA A 188 -6.99 8.31 22.99
C ALA A 188 -6.58 8.07 24.45
N ILE A 189 -6.15 6.85 24.76
CA ILE A 189 -5.69 6.43 26.10
C ILE A 189 -4.18 6.15 26.15
N ASP A 190 -3.59 5.75 25.02
CA ASP A 190 -2.13 5.58 24.86
C ASP A 190 -1.72 5.91 23.42
N LYS A 191 -0.44 6.18 23.21
CA LYS A 191 0.15 6.46 21.90
C LYS A 191 1.65 6.18 21.90
N GLY A 192 2.17 5.87 20.71
CA GLY A 192 3.60 5.63 20.55
C GLY A 192 4.03 5.61 19.10
N LYS A 193 5.31 5.32 18.88
CA LYS A 193 5.94 5.32 17.58
C LYS A 193 6.75 4.06 17.31
N LEU A 194 6.82 3.72 16.02
CA LEU A 194 7.63 2.63 15.50
C LEU A 194 8.84 3.23 14.77
N LYS A 195 10.02 2.93 15.32
CA LYS A 195 11.28 3.42 14.79
C LYS A 195 12.32 2.30 14.87
N ILE A 196 13.10 2.14 13.80
CA ILE A 196 14.32 1.34 13.83
C ILE A 196 15.47 2.28 14.19
N GLU A 197 16.48 1.81 14.93
CA GLU A 197 17.71 2.56 15.22
C GLU A 197 18.28 3.17 13.94
N ASP A 198 18.76 4.41 14.05
CA ASP A 198 19.33 5.22 12.97
C ASP A 198 18.40 5.44 11.74
N SER A 199 17.10 5.21 11.89
CA SER A 199 16.11 5.47 10.85
C SER A 199 15.06 6.50 11.27
N ARG A 200 14.28 6.96 10.29
CA ARG A 200 13.08 7.76 10.57
C ARG A 200 11.99 6.87 11.19
N THR A 201 11.10 7.48 11.95
CA THR A 201 9.84 6.86 12.34
C THR A 201 9.08 6.39 11.10
N PHE A 202 8.68 5.13 11.08
CA PHE A 202 7.95 4.52 9.96
C PHE A 202 6.50 4.18 10.32
N GLY A 203 6.09 4.41 11.55
CA GLY A 203 4.75 4.19 12.02
C GLY A 203 4.49 4.88 13.35
N ILE A 204 3.23 5.14 13.61
CA ILE A 204 2.70 5.61 14.89
C ILE A 204 1.51 4.74 15.27
N TYR A 205 1.20 4.66 16.56
CA TYR A 205 -0.02 4.02 17.03
C TYR A 205 -0.73 4.87 18.07
N THR A 206 -2.00 4.64 18.21
CA THR A 206 -2.86 5.21 19.24
C THR A 206 -3.83 4.14 19.71
N ASP A 207 -3.98 3.99 21.03
CA ASP A 207 -5.03 3.19 21.64
C ASP A 207 -6.26 4.06 21.85
N LEU A 208 -7.35 3.68 21.21
CA LEU A 208 -8.61 4.42 21.24
C LEU A 208 -9.65 3.64 22.07
N LEU A 209 -10.42 4.37 22.87
CA LEU A 209 -11.57 3.81 23.59
C LEU A 209 -12.81 3.92 22.69
N ILE A 210 -13.34 2.81 22.25
CA ILE A 210 -14.45 2.70 21.31
C ILE A 210 -15.53 1.80 21.95
N ASP A 211 -16.68 2.36 22.28
CA ASP A 211 -17.82 1.66 22.90
C ASP A 211 -17.45 0.83 24.16
N GLY A 212 -16.44 1.29 24.90
CA GLY A 212 -15.93 0.63 26.10
C GLY A 212 -14.76 -0.33 25.86
N ASP A 213 -14.48 -0.68 24.63
CA ASP A 213 -13.36 -1.53 24.24
C ASP A 213 -12.13 -0.69 23.81
N THR A 214 -10.94 -1.18 24.09
CA THR A 214 -9.69 -0.56 23.60
C THR A 214 -9.36 -1.14 22.25
N VAL A 215 -9.11 -0.27 21.27
CA VAL A 215 -8.67 -0.62 19.91
C VAL A 215 -7.34 0.04 19.63
N ARG A 216 -6.33 -0.72 19.19
CA ARG A 216 -5.05 -0.16 18.76
C ARG A 216 -5.05 0.16 17.27
N VAL A 217 -4.88 1.43 16.94
CA VAL A 217 -4.81 1.94 15.58
C VAL A 217 -3.36 2.26 15.22
N PHE A 218 -2.84 1.59 14.21
CA PHE A 218 -1.53 1.90 13.62
C PHE A 218 -1.71 2.71 12.35
N ASN A 219 -0.89 3.75 12.19
CA ASN A 219 -0.68 4.45 10.92
C ASN A 219 0.77 4.25 10.52
N ILE A 220 1.01 3.58 9.40
CA ILE A 220 2.36 3.25 8.94
C ILE A 220 2.66 3.89 7.58
N HIS A 221 3.94 4.19 7.36
CA HIS A 221 4.51 4.58 6.07
C HIS A 221 5.86 3.88 5.94
N LEU A 222 5.87 2.73 5.27
CA LEU A 222 7.07 1.92 5.10
C LEU A 222 8.03 2.56 4.09
N ALA A 223 9.25 2.06 4.05
CA ALA A 223 10.32 2.63 3.24
C ALA A 223 9.96 2.71 1.76
N SER A 224 9.91 3.93 1.22
CA SER A 224 9.71 4.21 -0.19
C SER A 224 10.98 3.92 -1.00
N ILE A 225 10.80 3.54 -2.27
CA ILE A 225 11.89 3.24 -3.21
C ILE A 225 12.69 4.48 -3.60
N LYS A 226 12.10 5.68 -3.52
CA LYS A 226 12.73 6.97 -3.86
C LYS A 226 13.35 7.01 -5.26
N LEU A 227 12.61 6.54 -6.27
CA LEU A 227 12.99 6.73 -7.66
C LEU A 227 12.87 8.21 -8.04
N GLY A 228 13.97 8.80 -8.51
CA GLY A 228 13.98 10.18 -9.01
C GLY A 228 13.37 10.29 -10.41
N LYS A 229 13.14 11.54 -10.86
CA LYS A 229 12.64 11.78 -12.24
C LYS A 229 13.54 11.18 -13.31
N GLU A 230 14.86 11.14 -13.08
CA GLU A 230 15.83 10.53 -13.99
C GLU A 230 15.69 9.00 -14.05
N ASP A 231 15.49 8.35 -12.88
CA ASP A 231 15.26 6.91 -12.82
C ASP A 231 13.98 6.53 -13.56
N LEU A 232 12.91 7.30 -13.33
CA LEU A 232 11.61 7.08 -13.98
C LEU A 232 11.67 7.36 -15.49
N GLY A 233 12.37 8.42 -15.90
CA GLY A 233 12.64 8.72 -17.32
C GLY A 233 13.38 7.60 -18.02
N PHE A 234 14.35 6.99 -17.35
CA PHE A 234 15.09 5.83 -17.86
C PHE A 234 14.18 4.60 -18.03
N VAL A 235 13.30 4.32 -17.05
CA VAL A 235 12.38 3.18 -17.11
C VAL A 235 11.32 3.36 -18.20
N SER A 236 10.81 4.59 -18.38
CA SER A 236 9.73 4.89 -19.33
C SER A 236 10.18 5.05 -20.78
N SER A 237 11.45 5.34 -21.03
CA SER A 237 11.98 5.59 -22.39
C SER A 237 13.40 5.03 -22.55
N PRO A 238 13.58 3.69 -22.42
CA PRO A 238 14.89 3.09 -22.67
C PRO A 238 15.20 3.18 -24.18
N GLY A 239 16.33 3.76 -24.57
CA GLY A 239 16.77 3.70 -25.97
C GLY A 239 17.64 4.83 -26.47
N LYS A 240 18.04 5.76 -25.60
CA LYS A 240 19.03 6.81 -25.93
C LYS A 240 20.40 6.59 -25.29
N GLU A 241 20.53 5.55 -24.44
CA GLU A 241 21.72 5.28 -23.65
C GLU A 241 22.66 4.30 -24.34
N THR A 242 23.96 4.46 -24.08
CA THR A 242 24.96 3.45 -24.41
C THR A 242 24.78 2.20 -23.54
N GLN A 243 25.31 1.05 -23.97
CA GLN A 243 25.24 -0.20 -23.17
C GLN A 243 25.84 -0.02 -21.76
N GLU A 244 26.90 0.76 -21.61
CA GLU A 244 27.52 1.03 -20.32
C GLU A 244 26.61 1.88 -19.43
N GLN A 245 25.99 2.93 -19.97
CA GLN A 245 25.00 3.75 -19.26
C GLN A 245 23.79 2.96 -18.83
N LEU A 246 23.28 2.05 -19.70
CA LEU A 246 22.21 1.12 -19.36
C LEU A 246 22.57 0.25 -18.16
N LYS A 247 23.76 -0.34 -18.16
CA LYS A 247 24.26 -1.16 -17.05
C LYS A 247 24.34 -0.38 -15.73
N ILE A 248 24.97 0.82 -15.77
CA ILE A 248 25.15 1.65 -14.58
C ILE A 248 23.79 2.08 -13.99
N LYS A 249 22.88 2.60 -14.82
CA LYS A 249 21.55 3.06 -14.39
C LYS A 249 20.71 1.89 -13.85
N SER A 250 20.69 0.75 -14.54
CA SER A 250 19.98 -0.44 -14.08
C SER A 250 20.48 -0.93 -12.73
N LEU A 251 21.82 -0.96 -12.52
CA LEU A 251 22.40 -1.33 -11.25
C LEU A 251 22.03 -0.34 -10.13
N ALA A 252 22.04 0.96 -10.42
CA ALA A 252 21.65 1.97 -9.45
C ALA A 252 20.18 1.85 -9.03
N ILE A 253 19.28 1.60 -9.98
CA ILE A 253 17.85 1.34 -9.71
C ILE A 253 17.69 0.06 -8.87
N TYR A 254 18.36 -1.03 -9.28
CA TYR A 254 18.38 -2.27 -8.52
C TYR A 254 18.79 -2.06 -7.06
N GLN A 255 19.88 -1.32 -6.82
CA GLN A 255 20.38 -1.04 -5.47
C GLN A 255 19.38 -0.23 -4.64
N LYS A 256 18.69 0.78 -5.25
CA LYS A 256 17.65 1.56 -4.58
C LYS A 256 16.47 0.67 -4.16
N LEU A 257 15.98 -0.15 -5.09
CA LEU A 257 14.89 -1.10 -4.85
C LEU A 257 15.25 -2.10 -3.75
N ASN A 258 16.40 -2.77 -3.88
CA ASN A 258 16.85 -3.77 -2.92
C ASN A 258 17.02 -3.18 -1.51
N ARG A 259 17.57 -1.96 -1.39
CA ARG A 259 17.68 -1.27 -0.11
C ARG A 259 16.30 -1.00 0.52
N ALA A 260 15.31 -0.62 -0.27
CA ALA A 260 13.95 -0.40 0.20
C ALA A 260 13.31 -1.72 0.67
N PHE A 261 13.45 -2.81 -0.07
CA PHE A 261 12.96 -4.13 0.32
C PHE A 261 13.55 -4.61 1.65
N LEU A 262 14.86 -4.52 1.82
CA LEU A 262 15.55 -4.90 3.06
C LEU A 262 15.13 -4.03 4.25
N LEU A 263 14.91 -2.74 4.03
CA LEU A 263 14.46 -1.85 5.09
C LEU A 263 13.01 -2.14 5.49
N ARG A 264 12.12 -2.39 4.52
CA ARG A 264 10.73 -2.79 4.81
C ARG A 264 10.65 -4.12 5.56
N GLU A 265 11.50 -5.10 5.21
CA GLU A 265 11.60 -6.36 5.96
C GLU A 265 11.90 -6.11 7.45
N ARG A 266 12.87 -5.25 7.77
CA ARG A 266 13.19 -4.87 9.16
C ARG A 266 12.02 -4.14 9.84
N GLN A 267 11.38 -3.21 9.13
CA GLN A 267 10.23 -2.45 9.63
C GLN A 267 9.07 -3.37 9.99
N VAL A 268 8.72 -4.28 9.09
CA VAL A 268 7.63 -5.24 9.32
C VAL A 268 8.00 -6.27 10.39
N SER A 269 9.24 -6.71 10.47
CA SER A 269 9.70 -7.60 11.55
C SER A 269 9.53 -6.96 12.94
N LEU A 270 9.75 -5.64 13.08
CA LEU A 270 9.46 -4.92 14.31
C LEU A 270 7.95 -4.79 14.55
N LEU A 271 7.20 -4.41 13.52
CA LEU A 271 5.74 -4.30 13.60
C LEU A 271 5.10 -5.62 14.03
N MET A 272 5.52 -6.76 13.45
CA MET A 272 5.01 -8.08 13.82
C MET A 272 5.22 -8.43 15.30
N LYS A 273 6.33 -7.99 15.91
CA LYS A 273 6.55 -8.15 17.37
C LYS A 273 5.53 -7.35 18.17
N MET A 274 5.24 -6.12 17.74
CA MET A 274 4.23 -5.29 18.41
C MET A 274 2.82 -5.85 18.24
N LEU A 275 2.46 -6.31 17.04
CA LEU A 275 1.17 -6.96 16.78
C LEU A 275 0.99 -8.20 17.69
N ALA A 276 2.04 -9.01 17.83
CA ALA A 276 2.00 -10.22 18.66
C ALA A 276 1.80 -9.96 20.17
N THR A 277 2.18 -8.77 20.66
CA THR A 277 2.04 -8.38 22.08
C THR A 277 0.85 -7.46 22.33
N THR A 278 0.11 -7.06 21.32
CA THR A 278 -1.08 -6.21 21.45
C THR A 278 -2.28 -7.07 21.86
N PRO A 279 -2.87 -6.82 23.06
CA PRO A 279 -4.01 -7.61 23.54
C PRO A 279 -5.36 -7.14 23.03
N TYR A 280 -5.39 -6.10 22.21
CA TYR A 280 -6.58 -5.42 21.71
C TYR A 280 -6.87 -5.78 20.27
N PRO A 281 -8.12 -5.58 19.78
CA PRO A 281 -8.41 -5.47 18.37
C PRO A 281 -7.50 -4.44 17.69
N ILE A 282 -7.10 -4.72 16.46
CA ILE A 282 -6.09 -3.95 15.73
C ILE A 282 -6.69 -3.39 14.46
N LEU A 283 -6.42 -2.10 14.21
CA LEU A 283 -6.53 -1.46 12.90
C LEU A 283 -5.13 -1.06 12.44
N LEU A 284 -4.70 -1.55 11.30
CA LEU A 284 -3.41 -1.21 10.70
C LEU A 284 -3.65 -0.56 9.34
N CYS A 285 -3.40 0.74 9.27
CA CYS A 285 -3.66 1.57 8.09
C CYS A 285 -2.35 2.19 7.58
N GLY A 286 -2.29 2.49 6.30
CA GLY A 286 -1.19 3.29 5.77
C GLY A 286 -0.67 2.86 4.41
N ASP A 287 0.44 3.49 4.04
CA ASP A 287 1.21 3.23 2.84
C ASP A 287 2.33 2.23 3.13
N PHE A 288 2.17 1.01 2.63
CA PHE A 288 3.15 -0.07 2.81
C PHE A 288 4.28 -0.01 1.77
N ASN A 289 4.12 0.83 0.73
CA ASN A 289 5.06 0.92 -0.39
C ASN A 289 5.38 -0.44 -1.06
N ASP A 290 4.51 -1.44 -0.89
CA ASP A 290 4.69 -2.78 -1.44
C ASP A 290 3.34 -3.42 -1.81
N THR A 291 3.38 -4.41 -2.71
CA THR A 291 2.20 -5.04 -3.30
C THR A 291 1.68 -6.23 -2.46
N PRO A 292 0.45 -6.73 -2.73
CA PRO A 292 -0.09 -7.92 -2.08
C PRO A 292 0.74 -9.19 -2.32
N SER A 293 1.57 -9.21 -3.36
CA SER A 293 2.44 -10.36 -3.66
C SER A 293 3.80 -10.27 -2.96
N SER A 294 4.01 -9.30 -2.06
CA SER A 294 5.24 -9.13 -1.32
C SER A 294 5.29 -9.96 -0.03
N TRP A 295 6.50 -10.29 0.41
CA TRP A 295 6.72 -10.97 1.67
C TRP A 295 6.13 -10.19 2.86
N ILE A 296 6.28 -8.86 2.88
CA ILE A 296 5.77 -8.03 3.99
C ILE A 296 4.25 -8.10 4.11
N TYR A 297 3.53 -8.09 2.99
CA TYR A 297 2.08 -8.22 2.99
C TYR A 297 1.65 -9.59 3.52
N HIS A 298 2.27 -10.68 3.06
CA HIS A 298 1.97 -12.03 3.53
C HIS A 298 2.26 -12.22 5.02
N GLN A 299 3.32 -11.59 5.57
CA GLN A 299 3.56 -11.61 7.02
C GLN A 299 2.43 -10.95 7.79
N LEU A 300 1.94 -9.81 7.32
CA LEU A 300 0.85 -9.07 7.97
C LEU A 300 -0.48 -9.79 7.81
N GLN A 301 -0.79 -10.32 6.62
CA GLN A 301 -2.01 -11.09 6.33
C GLN A 301 -2.10 -12.40 7.17
N ALA A 302 -0.97 -12.96 7.58
CA ALA A 302 -0.96 -14.11 8.50
C ALA A 302 -1.54 -13.79 9.90
N LYS A 303 -1.75 -12.52 10.25
CA LYS A 303 -2.27 -12.04 11.54
C LYS A 303 -3.49 -11.13 11.41
N LEU A 304 -3.66 -10.49 10.26
CA LEU A 304 -4.66 -9.46 10.03
C LEU A 304 -5.45 -9.78 8.75
N ASN A 305 -6.73 -9.48 8.78
CA ASN A 305 -7.59 -9.53 7.60
C ASN A 305 -7.41 -8.26 6.77
N ASP A 306 -7.53 -8.36 5.45
CA ASP A 306 -7.49 -7.21 4.54
C ASP A 306 -8.92 -6.81 4.14
N SER A 307 -9.30 -5.58 4.45
CA SER A 307 -10.64 -5.05 4.12
C SER A 307 -10.94 -5.10 2.62
N PHE A 308 -9.91 -4.97 1.75
CA PHE A 308 -10.10 -5.16 0.31
C PHE A 308 -10.42 -6.61 -0.05
N VAL A 309 -9.74 -7.57 0.56
CA VAL A 309 -9.99 -9.00 0.30
C VAL A 309 -11.37 -9.39 0.77
N GLU A 310 -11.85 -8.82 1.88
CA GLU A 310 -13.18 -9.12 2.42
C GLU A 310 -14.33 -8.47 1.64
N ARG A 311 -14.18 -7.20 1.19
CA ARG A 311 -15.27 -6.39 0.62
C ARG A 311 -14.89 -5.52 -0.56
N GLY A 312 -13.71 -5.71 -1.12
CA GLY A 312 -13.25 -4.96 -2.29
C GLY A 312 -13.86 -5.44 -3.61
N SER A 313 -13.61 -4.69 -4.66
CA SER A 313 -14.00 -5.04 -6.05
C SER A 313 -12.93 -4.57 -7.03
N GLY A 314 -12.67 -5.38 -8.06
CA GLY A 314 -11.66 -5.13 -9.06
C GLY A 314 -10.23 -5.27 -8.53
N ILE A 315 -9.30 -4.41 -8.98
CA ILE A 315 -7.87 -4.47 -8.66
C ILE A 315 -7.49 -3.51 -7.52
N SER A 316 -8.31 -2.54 -7.18
CA SER A 316 -8.04 -1.51 -6.15
C SER A 316 -6.66 -0.85 -6.25
N ILE A 317 -6.29 -0.33 -7.42
CA ILE A 317 -5.04 0.40 -7.62
C ILE A 317 -5.04 1.64 -6.72
N THR A 318 -4.09 1.75 -5.78
CA THR A 318 -4.01 2.89 -4.86
C THR A 318 -2.90 3.86 -5.23
N PHE A 319 -1.92 3.46 -6.03
CA PHE A 319 -0.86 4.33 -6.53
C PHE A 319 -1.15 4.83 -7.95
N ALA A 320 -1.19 6.16 -8.12
CA ALA A 320 -1.43 6.84 -9.39
C ALA A 320 -0.14 7.26 -10.10
N GLY A 321 1.02 6.83 -9.62
CA GLY A 321 2.32 7.14 -10.19
C GLY A 321 2.65 6.33 -11.45
N PRO A 322 3.90 6.43 -11.96
CA PRO A 322 4.27 5.90 -13.26
C PRO A 322 4.33 4.36 -13.35
N ILE A 323 4.37 3.65 -12.23
CA ILE A 323 4.32 2.19 -12.22
C ILE A 323 2.85 1.77 -12.09
N PRO A 324 2.28 1.10 -13.12
CA PRO A 324 0.86 0.79 -13.13
C PRO A 324 0.49 -0.37 -12.21
N LEU A 325 -0.80 -0.46 -11.88
CA LEU A 325 -1.45 -1.57 -11.18
C LEU A 325 -0.94 -1.82 -9.75
N LEU A 326 -0.38 -0.83 -9.07
CA LEU A 326 0.07 -0.98 -7.68
C LEU A 326 -1.05 -0.68 -6.68
N ARG A 327 -1.31 -1.65 -5.79
CA ARG A 327 -2.04 -1.48 -4.55
C ARG A 327 -1.02 -1.51 -3.42
N ILE A 328 -0.77 -0.37 -2.79
CA ILE A 328 0.27 -0.18 -1.77
C ILE A 328 -0.25 0.47 -0.49
N ASP A 329 -1.51 0.95 -0.51
CA ASP A 329 -2.21 1.48 0.65
C ASP A 329 -3.25 0.48 1.13
N TYR A 330 -3.31 0.25 2.43
CA TYR A 330 -4.11 -0.82 3.03
C TYR A 330 -4.87 -0.37 4.27
N VAL A 331 -5.99 -1.05 4.53
CA VAL A 331 -6.66 -1.13 5.82
C VAL A 331 -6.72 -2.59 6.21
N LEU A 332 -5.86 -3.00 7.12
CA LEU A 332 -5.82 -4.35 7.69
C LEU A 332 -6.36 -4.32 9.12
N HIS A 333 -6.96 -5.42 9.58
CA HIS A 333 -7.56 -5.47 10.90
C HIS A 333 -7.55 -6.86 11.53
N SER A 334 -7.72 -6.90 12.85
CA SER A 334 -8.10 -8.08 13.61
C SER A 334 -9.14 -7.70 14.66
N GLY A 335 -10.08 -8.61 14.95
CA GLY A 335 -11.21 -8.33 15.84
C GLY A 335 -12.31 -7.45 15.21
N PHE A 336 -12.37 -7.39 13.89
CA PHE A 336 -13.41 -6.69 13.13
C PHE A 336 -13.92 -7.54 11.97
N ASN A 337 -15.10 -7.19 11.46
CA ASN A 337 -15.63 -7.60 10.17
C ASN A 337 -15.70 -6.37 9.26
N THR A 338 -15.25 -6.47 8.03
CA THR A 338 -15.42 -5.40 7.05
C THR A 338 -16.84 -5.42 6.51
N ILE A 339 -17.54 -4.30 6.64
CA ILE A 339 -18.88 -4.09 6.06
C ILE A 339 -18.73 -3.54 4.64
N GLN A 340 -17.84 -2.54 4.46
CA GLN A 340 -17.63 -1.88 3.18
C GLN A 340 -16.16 -1.51 3.01
N TYR A 341 -15.67 -1.61 1.78
CA TYR A 341 -14.36 -1.09 1.35
C TYR A 341 -14.55 -0.17 0.15
N THR A 342 -13.86 0.98 0.15
CA THR A 342 -13.91 1.93 -0.96
C THR A 342 -12.54 2.50 -1.25
N ARG A 343 -12.09 2.38 -2.49
CA ARG A 343 -10.99 3.16 -3.02
C ARG A 343 -11.55 4.38 -3.74
N HIS A 344 -11.19 5.56 -3.24
CA HIS A 344 -11.67 6.83 -3.79
C HIS A 344 -10.81 7.30 -4.96
N ARG A 345 -11.43 8.03 -5.91
CA ARG A 345 -10.72 8.62 -7.05
C ARG A 345 -10.66 10.12 -6.86
N ILE A 346 -9.56 10.62 -6.30
CA ILE A 346 -9.26 12.04 -6.21
C ILE A 346 -7.84 12.29 -6.74
N ALA A 347 -7.71 13.18 -7.74
CA ALA A 347 -6.44 13.47 -8.40
C ALA A 347 -5.72 14.64 -7.71
N ARG A 348 -5.43 14.52 -6.41
CA ARG A 348 -4.74 15.54 -5.59
C ARG A 348 -3.48 15.02 -4.93
N SER A 349 -3.13 13.75 -5.16
CA SER A 349 -1.91 13.07 -4.73
C SER A 349 -1.56 12.03 -5.77
N ASP A 350 -0.36 11.45 -5.70
CA ASP A 350 0.02 10.25 -6.43
C ASP A 350 -0.50 8.95 -5.77
N HIS A 351 -1.27 9.10 -4.68
CA HIS A 351 -2.03 8.02 -4.07
C HIS A 351 -3.53 8.28 -4.15
N PHE A 352 -4.32 7.21 -4.14
CA PHE A 352 -5.77 7.26 -3.98
C PHE A 352 -6.16 6.88 -2.56
N PRO A 353 -7.02 7.67 -1.88
CA PRO A 353 -7.47 7.35 -0.54
C PRO A 353 -8.25 6.02 -0.50
N VAL A 354 -8.12 5.34 0.62
CA VAL A 354 -8.85 4.10 0.92
C VAL A 354 -9.65 4.30 2.19
N SER A 355 -10.91 3.88 2.19
CA SER A 355 -11.72 3.79 3.40
C SER A 355 -12.34 2.41 3.57
N ALA A 356 -12.51 2.01 4.83
CA ALA A 356 -13.26 0.82 5.21
C ALA A 356 -14.24 1.17 6.32
N THR A 357 -15.43 0.58 6.25
CA THR A 357 -16.40 0.57 7.36
C THR A 357 -16.33 -0.80 8.02
N LEU A 358 -16.08 -0.81 9.31
CA LEU A 358 -15.72 -1.98 10.10
C LEU A 358 -16.65 -2.11 11.29
N GLN A 359 -17.05 -3.33 11.61
CA GLN A 359 -17.81 -3.68 12.81
C GLN A 359 -16.93 -4.47 13.77
N LEU A 360 -16.81 -4.01 15.02
CA LEU A 360 -16.09 -4.74 16.07
C LEU A 360 -16.78 -6.10 16.31
N THR A 361 -15.98 -7.16 16.29
CA THR A 361 -16.48 -8.50 16.68
C THR A 361 -16.46 -8.63 18.19
N LYS A 362 -17.62 -8.89 18.79
CA LYS A 362 -17.75 -9.15 20.22
C LYS A 362 -17.35 -10.57 20.57
#